data_9620f18bd082e621eebb02559e592341
#
_entry.id   9620f18bd082e621eebb02559e592341
#
_cell.length_a   1.000
_cell.length_b   1.000
_cell.length_c   1.000
_cell.angle_alpha   90.00
_cell.angle_beta   90.00
_cell.angle_gamma   90.00
#
_symmetry.space_group_name_H-M   'P 1'
#
loop_
_entity.id
_entity.type
_entity.pdbx_description
1 polymer ?
#
loop_
_entity_poly.entity_id
_entity_poly.type
_entity_poly.pdbx_seq_one_letter_code
_entity_poly.pdbx_strand_id
1 'polypeptide(L)'
;IRVRLVDIDAPESKQPFGQKSRQFLADMIFRQQVTIVEKGKDRYNRVLGTVFKEDNTNVNESQVSNGMAWAYRYREQATNPAMLDLEQDARQKRLGLWSDPQSSIVEPWKWRRVNNKFRVHETAK
;
A
#
# COMPACT_ATOMS: atom_id res chain seq x y z
N ILE A 1 -6.27 -1.60 -17.58
CA ILE A 1 -5.04 -2.18 -17.00
C ILE A 1 -5.10 -2.09 -15.48
N ARG A 2 -4.80 -3.21 -14.84
CA ARG A 2 -4.73 -3.28 -13.38
C ARG A 2 -3.27 -3.21 -12.96
N VAL A 3 -2.95 -2.23 -12.11
CA VAL A 3 -1.58 -2.01 -11.63
C VAL A 3 -1.54 -2.19 -10.12
N ARG A 4 -0.57 -2.97 -9.65
CA ARG A 4 -0.25 -3.06 -8.24
C ARG A 4 1.03 -2.26 -8.00
N LEU A 5 0.97 -1.32 -7.07
CA LEU A 5 2.13 -0.49 -6.73
C LEU A 5 3.14 -1.36 -6.00
N VAL A 6 4.32 -1.50 -6.60
CA VAL A 6 5.36 -2.40 -6.09
C VAL A 6 6.00 -1.83 -4.82
N ASP A 7 6.47 -2.73 -3.95
CA ASP A 7 7.22 -2.43 -2.72
C ASP A 7 6.43 -1.73 -1.63
N ILE A 8 5.13 -1.51 -1.82
CA ILE A 8 4.27 -0.94 -0.78
C ILE A 8 3.04 -1.81 -0.55
N ASP A 9 2.42 -1.63 0.60
CA ASP A 9 1.23 -2.37 0.99
C ASP A 9 0.27 -1.41 1.68
N ALA A 10 -0.78 -1.03 0.96
CA ALA A 10 -1.79 -0.11 1.47
C ALA A 10 -2.87 -0.87 2.25
N PRO A 11 -3.55 -0.20 3.21
CA PRO A 11 -4.67 -0.83 3.90
C PRO A 11 -5.73 -1.27 2.91
N GLU A 12 -6.33 -2.41 3.18
CA GLU A 12 -7.45 -2.90 2.37
C GLU A 12 -8.65 -1.96 2.52
N SER A 13 -9.50 -1.90 1.52
CA SER A 13 -10.61 -0.93 1.49
C SER A 13 -11.55 -1.07 2.68
N LYS A 14 -11.69 -2.28 3.24
CA LYS A 14 -12.60 -2.54 4.36
C LYS A 14 -11.95 -2.42 5.73
N GLN A 15 -10.63 -2.28 5.80
CA GLN A 15 -9.99 -2.11 7.08
C GLN A 15 -9.93 -0.64 7.48
N PRO A 16 -9.70 -0.36 8.77
CA PRO A 16 -9.54 1.04 9.21
C PRO A 16 -8.49 1.76 8.38
N PHE A 17 -8.78 3.01 8.03
CA PHE A 17 -7.95 3.88 7.21
C PHE A 17 -7.90 3.48 5.72
N GLY A 18 -8.53 2.38 5.32
CA GLY A 18 -8.49 1.91 3.92
C GLY A 18 -9.06 2.93 2.94
N GLN A 19 -10.20 3.54 3.29
CA GLN A 19 -10.83 4.53 2.41
C GLN A 19 -10.00 5.80 2.28
N LYS A 20 -9.38 6.26 3.37
CA LYS A 20 -8.52 7.45 3.34
C LYS A 20 -7.30 7.22 2.48
N SER A 21 -6.68 6.05 2.60
CA SER A 21 -5.52 5.66 1.78
C SER A 21 -5.89 5.64 0.31
N ARG A 22 -7.03 5.03 -0.02
CA ARG A 22 -7.52 4.96 -1.39
C ARG A 22 -7.80 6.35 -1.96
N GLN A 23 -8.43 7.21 -1.16
CA GLN A 23 -8.75 8.57 -1.59
C GLN A 23 -7.50 9.40 -1.82
N PHE A 24 -6.50 9.23 -0.96
CA PHE A 24 -5.22 9.93 -1.12
C PHE A 24 -4.58 9.57 -2.46
N LEU A 25 -4.55 8.30 -2.80
CA LEU A 25 -4.00 7.84 -4.07
C LEU A 25 -4.82 8.41 -5.24
N ALA A 26 -6.15 8.32 -5.15
CA ALA A 26 -7.04 8.81 -6.20
C ALA A 26 -6.83 10.30 -6.45
N ASP A 27 -6.75 11.10 -5.39
CA ASP A 27 -6.55 12.54 -5.50
C ASP A 27 -5.21 12.88 -6.16
N MET A 28 -4.19 12.07 -5.89
CA MET A 28 -2.86 12.30 -6.43
C MET A 28 -2.80 12.08 -7.95
N ILE A 29 -3.52 11.08 -8.45
CA ILE A 29 -3.44 10.66 -9.86
C ILE A 29 -4.68 11.00 -10.69
N PHE A 30 -5.74 11.54 -10.08
CA PHE A 30 -6.99 11.83 -10.78
C PHE A 30 -6.77 12.82 -11.91
N ARG A 31 -7.18 12.42 -13.12
CA ARG A 31 -7.01 13.21 -14.37
C ARG A 31 -5.57 13.63 -14.62
N GLN A 32 -4.62 12.87 -14.07
CA GLN A 32 -3.19 13.09 -14.29
C GLN A 32 -2.68 12.08 -15.29
N GLN A 33 -1.78 12.52 -16.15
CA GLN A 33 -1.01 11.58 -16.96
C GLN A 33 0.12 11.05 -16.11
N VAL A 34 0.25 9.73 -16.04
CA VAL A 34 1.27 9.09 -15.22
C VAL A 34 2.11 8.14 -16.06
N THR A 35 3.34 7.95 -15.64
CA THR A 35 4.25 6.96 -16.24
C THR A 35 4.34 5.77 -15.30
N ILE A 36 4.15 4.58 -15.85
CA ILE A 36 4.27 3.34 -15.08
C ILE A 36 5.54 2.61 -15.50
N VAL A 37 6.47 2.46 -14.57
CA VAL A 37 7.68 1.66 -14.80
C VAL A 37 7.35 0.24 -14.36
N GLU A 38 7.16 -0.63 -15.35
CA GLU A 38 6.73 -2.00 -15.12
C GLU A 38 7.88 -2.88 -14.64
N LYS A 39 7.61 -3.71 -13.64
CA LYS A 39 8.57 -4.66 -13.07
C LYS A 39 8.08 -6.11 -13.16
N GLY A 40 7.15 -6.37 -14.06
CA GLY A 40 6.60 -7.71 -14.25
C GLY A 40 5.13 -7.77 -13.85
N LYS A 41 4.64 -8.98 -13.68
CA LYS A 41 3.24 -9.21 -13.30
C LYS A 41 3.19 -10.13 -12.09
N ASP A 42 2.15 -9.95 -11.26
CA ASP A 42 1.91 -10.86 -10.16
C ASP A 42 1.10 -12.07 -10.63
N ARG A 43 0.84 -13.00 -9.72
CA ARG A 43 0.08 -14.23 -10.04
C ARG A 43 -1.38 -13.97 -10.40
N TYR A 44 -1.88 -12.76 -10.15
CA TYR A 44 -3.25 -12.35 -10.51
C TYR A 44 -3.27 -11.54 -11.81
N ASN A 45 -2.17 -11.56 -12.56
CA ASN A 45 -2.01 -10.86 -13.83
C ASN A 45 -2.10 -9.33 -13.70
N ARG A 46 -1.81 -8.79 -12.52
CA ARG A 46 -1.69 -7.34 -12.34
C ARG A 46 -0.26 -6.92 -12.68
N VAL A 47 -0.13 -5.77 -13.33
CA VAL A 47 1.19 -5.20 -13.60
C VAL A 47 1.79 -4.71 -12.28
N LEU A 48 3.00 -5.16 -11.97
CA LEU A 48 3.76 -4.63 -10.83
C LEU A 48 4.52 -3.42 -11.32
N GLY A 49 4.28 -2.28 -10.71
CA GLY A 49 4.89 -1.06 -11.24
C GLY A 49 5.12 0.03 -10.22
N THR A 50 6.02 0.91 -10.60
CA THR A 50 6.24 2.19 -9.92
C THR A 50 5.59 3.27 -10.75
N VAL A 51 4.77 4.11 -10.13
CA VAL A 51 4.01 5.15 -10.82
C VAL A 51 4.66 6.50 -10.56
N PHE A 52 4.88 7.24 -11.63
CA PHE A 52 5.44 8.60 -11.58
C PHE A 52 4.44 9.58 -12.18
N LYS A 53 4.26 10.72 -11.53
CA LYS A 53 3.50 11.84 -12.08
C LYS A 53 4.36 12.60 -13.09
N GLU A 54 3.75 13.53 -13.83
CA GLU A 54 4.49 14.33 -14.82
C GLU A 54 5.64 15.14 -14.21
N ASP A 55 5.50 15.54 -12.94
CA ASP A 55 6.54 16.28 -12.23
C ASP A 55 7.60 15.37 -11.60
N ASN A 56 7.63 14.10 -12.00
CA ASN A 56 8.53 13.07 -11.50
C ASN A 56 8.29 12.64 -10.04
N THR A 57 7.16 13.00 -9.45
CA THR A 57 6.81 12.50 -8.14
C THR A 57 6.60 10.99 -8.21
N ASN A 58 7.31 10.25 -7.35
CA ASN A 58 7.14 8.80 -7.20
C ASN A 58 5.92 8.57 -6.32
N VAL A 59 4.84 8.10 -6.93
CA VAL A 59 3.56 7.89 -6.23
C VAL A 59 3.67 6.81 -5.17
N ASN A 60 4.42 5.73 -5.45
CA ASN A 60 4.64 4.66 -4.48
C ASN A 60 5.29 5.20 -3.20
N GLU A 61 6.37 5.98 -3.36
CA GLU A 61 7.05 6.59 -2.21
C GLU A 61 6.15 7.58 -1.48
N SER A 62 5.37 8.36 -2.20
CA SER A 62 4.47 9.36 -1.59
C SER A 62 3.42 8.70 -0.71
N GLN A 63 2.91 7.54 -1.11
CA GLN A 63 1.97 6.78 -0.28
C GLN A 63 2.57 6.45 1.08
N VAL A 64 3.80 5.95 1.08
CA VAL A 64 4.48 5.55 2.32
C VAL A 64 4.90 6.78 3.15
N SER A 65 5.49 7.78 2.50
CA SER A 65 6.00 8.95 3.20
C SER A 65 4.91 9.81 3.83
N ASN A 66 3.69 9.72 3.31
CA ASN A 66 2.53 10.44 3.87
C ASN A 66 1.72 9.58 4.85
N GLY A 67 2.19 8.38 5.16
CA GLY A 67 1.53 7.50 6.12
C GLY A 67 0.29 6.81 5.60
N MET A 68 0.20 6.61 4.28
CA MET A 68 -0.96 5.98 3.66
C MET A 68 -0.75 4.50 3.34
N ALA A 69 0.48 4.01 3.51
CA ALA A 69 0.82 2.63 3.22
C ALA A 69 2.05 2.20 4.03
N TRP A 70 2.18 0.90 4.21
CA TRP A 70 3.38 0.28 4.76
C TRP A 70 4.36 -0.02 3.63
N ALA A 71 5.66 -0.12 3.97
CA ALA A 71 6.60 -0.80 3.09
C ALA A 71 6.16 -2.26 3.00
N TYR A 72 6.17 -2.83 1.79
CA TYR A 72 5.79 -4.23 1.62
C TYR A 72 6.85 -5.14 2.23
N ARG A 73 6.39 -6.18 2.95
CA ARG A 73 7.27 -7.19 3.55
C ARG A 73 7.07 -8.53 2.87
N TYR A 74 8.18 -9.16 2.56
CA TYR A 74 8.22 -10.55 2.14
C TYR A 74 9.12 -11.30 3.11
N ARG A 75 8.57 -12.34 3.75
CA ARG A 75 9.28 -13.09 4.78
C ARG A 75 9.83 -12.16 5.89
N GLU A 76 8.97 -11.23 6.30
CA GLU A 76 9.23 -10.28 7.39
C GLU A 76 10.27 -9.21 7.08
N GLN A 77 10.77 -9.16 5.84
CA GLN A 77 11.72 -8.14 5.43
C GLN A 77 11.13 -7.26 4.33
N ALA A 78 11.43 -5.96 4.40
CA ALA A 78 10.99 -5.03 3.37
C ALA A 78 11.64 -5.40 2.04
N THR A 79 10.83 -5.46 0.97
CA THR A 79 11.35 -5.74 -0.37
C THR A 79 12.19 -4.59 -0.90
N ASN A 80 11.97 -3.39 -0.37
CA ASN A 80 12.76 -2.21 -0.69
C ASN A 80 13.08 -1.48 0.62
N PRO A 81 14.34 -1.53 1.10
CA PRO A 81 14.70 -0.88 2.37
C PRO A 81 14.44 0.62 2.39
N ALA A 82 14.51 1.29 1.23
CA ALA A 82 14.21 2.73 1.17
C ALA A 82 12.77 3.02 1.57
N MET A 83 11.84 2.12 1.24
CA MET A 83 10.43 2.26 1.64
C MET A 83 10.27 2.10 3.15
N LEU A 84 11.08 1.22 3.76
CA LEU A 84 11.05 1.06 5.21
C LEU A 84 11.50 2.33 5.92
N ASP A 85 12.52 2.99 5.39
CA ASP A 85 12.99 4.26 5.94
C ASP A 85 11.91 5.33 5.85
N LEU A 86 11.20 5.40 4.73
CA LEU A 86 10.08 6.34 4.56
C LEU A 86 8.94 6.03 5.54
N GLU A 87 8.65 4.75 5.74
CA GLU A 87 7.63 4.33 6.70
C GLU A 87 8.00 4.77 8.11
N GLN A 88 9.24 4.54 8.52
CA GLN A 88 9.70 4.91 9.85
C GLN A 88 9.65 6.41 10.07
N ASP A 89 10.02 7.19 9.06
CA ASP A 89 9.92 8.65 9.12
C ASP A 89 8.46 9.10 9.28
N ALA A 90 7.55 8.51 8.52
CA ALA A 90 6.12 8.82 8.62
C ALA A 90 5.58 8.47 10.01
N ARG A 91 6.02 7.34 10.59
CA ARG A 91 5.63 6.94 11.94
C ARG A 91 6.07 7.97 12.98
N GLN A 92 7.32 8.42 12.89
CA GLN A 92 7.85 9.42 13.83
C GLN A 92 7.09 10.73 13.74
N LYS A 93 6.70 11.12 12.54
CA LYS A 93 5.94 12.35 12.29
C LYS A 93 4.45 12.18 12.56
N ARG A 94 3.99 10.98 12.85
CA ARG A 94 2.59 10.65 13.09
C ARG A 94 1.67 11.06 11.94
N LEU A 95 2.10 10.78 10.73
CA LEU A 95 1.34 11.09 9.53
C LEU A 95 0.36 9.97 9.19
N GLY A 96 -0.79 10.33 8.68
CA GLY A 96 -1.78 9.39 8.16
C GLY A 96 -2.15 8.29 9.15
N LEU A 97 -1.90 7.04 8.78
CA LEU A 97 -2.11 5.87 9.64
C LEU A 97 -1.52 6.05 11.03
N TRP A 98 -0.35 6.68 11.10
CA TRP A 98 0.43 6.75 12.33
C TRP A 98 -0.06 7.83 13.28
N SER A 99 -1.06 8.62 12.86
CA SER A 99 -1.74 9.58 13.73
C SER A 99 -2.81 8.93 14.60
N ASP A 100 -3.27 7.73 14.22
CA ASP A 100 -4.31 6.99 14.95
C ASP A 100 -3.71 6.29 16.17
N PRO A 101 -4.55 5.97 17.19
CA PRO A 101 -4.08 5.17 18.31
C PRO A 101 -3.52 3.83 17.83
N GLN A 102 -2.46 3.38 18.49
CA GLN A 102 -1.76 2.15 18.13
C GLN A 102 -2.72 0.95 18.04
N SER A 103 -3.73 0.93 18.89
CA SER A 103 -4.69 -0.18 18.95
C SER A 103 -5.57 -0.30 17.71
N SER A 104 -5.70 0.76 16.92
CA SER A 104 -6.53 0.76 15.71
C SER A 104 -5.72 0.51 14.43
N ILE A 105 -4.40 0.39 14.54
CA ILE A 105 -3.52 0.17 13.40
C ILE A 105 -3.38 -1.32 13.14
N VAL A 106 -3.83 -1.75 11.96
CA VAL A 106 -3.76 -3.16 11.55
C VAL A 106 -2.98 -3.26 10.26
N GLU A 107 -1.93 -4.06 10.26
CA GLU A 107 -1.13 -4.28 9.06
C GLU A 107 -1.97 -5.00 7.99
N PRO A 108 -1.86 -4.59 6.72
CA PRO A 108 -2.69 -5.18 5.66
C PRO A 108 -2.51 -6.69 5.53
N TRP A 109 -1.30 -7.20 5.71
CA TRP A 109 -1.03 -8.64 5.60
C TRP A 109 -1.70 -9.43 6.71
N LYS A 110 -1.82 -8.85 7.91
CA LYS A 110 -2.55 -9.48 9.02
C LYS A 110 -4.06 -9.44 8.76
N TRP A 111 -4.55 -8.32 8.25
CA TRP A 111 -5.96 -8.18 7.89
C TRP A 111 -6.36 -9.23 6.86
N ARG A 112 -5.56 -9.36 5.79
CA ARG A 112 -5.83 -10.34 4.73
C ARG A 112 -5.81 -11.78 5.25
N ARG A 113 -4.87 -12.08 6.15
CA ARG A 113 -4.75 -13.42 6.72
C ARG A 113 -6.03 -13.84 7.43
N VAL A 114 -6.60 -12.96 8.25
CA VAL A 114 -7.84 -13.23 8.97
C VAL A 114 -9.00 -13.42 8.00
N ASN A 115 -9.14 -12.52 7.03
CA ASN A 115 -10.26 -12.58 6.08
C ASN A 115 -10.13 -13.77 5.13
N ASN A 116 -8.93 -14.09 4.69
CA ASN A 116 -8.70 -15.27 3.85
C ASN A 116 -9.02 -16.56 4.60
N LYS A 117 -8.70 -16.60 5.89
CA LYS A 117 -9.03 -17.75 6.73
C LYS A 117 -10.54 -17.98 6.79
N PHE A 118 -11.32 -16.92 6.92
CA PHE A 118 -12.78 -17.01 6.87
C PHE A 118 -13.28 -17.49 5.52
N ARG A 119 -12.72 -16.98 4.44
CA ARG A 119 -13.11 -17.37 3.08
C ARG A 119 -12.86 -18.87 2.83
N VAL A 120 -11.68 -19.34 3.24
CA VAL A 120 -11.33 -20.76 3.08
C VAL A 120 -12.29 -21.61 3.88
N HIS A 121 -12.64 -21.20 5.09
CA HIS A 121 -13.59 -21.92 5.92
C HIS A 121 -14.97 -21.99 5.28
N GLU A 122 -15.44 -20.89 4.72
CA GLU A 122 -16.74 -20.84 4.02
C GLU A 122 -16.77 -21.74 2.80
N THR A 123 -15.70 -21.71 2.01
CA THR A 123 -15.62 -22.53 0.79
C THR A 123 -15.49 -24.00 1.09
N ALA A 124 -14.96 -24.37 2.23
CA ALA A 124 -14.81 -25.77 2.62
C ALA A 124 -16.15 -26.42 2.99
N LYS A 125 -17.17 -25.63 3.18
CA LYS A 125 -18.51 -26.13 3.42
C LYS A 125 -19.20 -26.52 2.13
#